data_b2b63acefe20bacf5386fd6895def562
#
_entry.id   b2b63acefe20bacf5386fd6895def562
#
_cell.length_a   1.000
_cell.length_b   1.000
_cell.length_c   1.000
_cell.angle_alpha   90.00
_cell.angle_beta   90.00
_cell.angle_gamma   90.00
#
_symmetry.space_group_name_H-M   'P 1'
#
loop_
_entity.id
_entity.type
_entity.pdbx_description
1 polymer ?
#
loop_
_entity_poly.entity_id
_entity_poly.type
_entity_poly.pdbx_seq_one_letter_code
_entity_poly.pdbx_strand_id
1 'polypeptide(L)'
;TNISIAEITSKHTKMGLADDAIVADDAVLVPELLKGLPFKFYACSAIDALVHATESYVSPKSNPYTRLYCRAAIEIIIDVFQGIAANGPEYRFERLGDMLMASNYAGIAFGNTGVGAVHALSYPLGGSYHVPHGESNYQFFTEVFKLYNAKNPSGDIARLNDLLCVQLGVNENPYPVLDELLGKLIPKNKLRVYGMKPEEIQGFTSSVLQTQQRLLANNYVSLSEEEIREIYKVLY
;
A
#
# COMPACT_ATOMS: atom_id res chain seq x y z
N THR A 1 12.48 -0.76 9.41
CA THR A 1 11.61 -1.94 9.51
C THR A 1 12.40 -3.22 9.71
N ASN A 2 11.77 -4.23 10.29
CA ASN A 2 12.31 -5.58 10.47
C ASN A 2 11.92 -6.55 9.33
N ILE A 3 11.64 -6.03 8.14
CA ILE A 3 11.11 -6.82 7.02
C ILE A 3 12.04 -6.70 5.82
N SER A 4 12.39 -7.85 5.22
CA SER A 4 13.05 -7.97 3.93
C SER A 4 12.17 -8.77 2.98
N ILE A 5 11.99 -8.28 1.76
CA ILE A 5 11.18 -8.94 0.73
C ILE A 5 12.09 -9.61 -0.27
N ALA A 6 11.90 -10.92 -0.47
CA ALA A 6 12.60 -11.71 -1.47
C ALA A 6 11.63 -12.24 -2.53
N GLU A 7 12.05 -12.25 -3.78
CA GLU A 7 11.33 -12.91 -4.85
C GLU A 7 11.68 -14.42 -4.85
N ILE A 8 10.66 -15.27 -4.80
CA ILE A 8 10.81 -16.72 -4.87
C ILE A 8 10.42 -17.16 -6.27
N THR A 9 11.38 -17.14 -7.18
CA THR A 9 11.17 -17.40 -8.61
C THR A 9 10.53 -18.77 -8.88
N SER A 10 10.92 -19.79 -8.13
CA SER A 10 10.36 -21.16 -8.25
C SER A 10 8.89 -21.27 -7.85
N LYS A 11 8.35 -20.27 -7.14
CA LYS A 11 6.95 -20.21 -6.68
C LYS A 11 6.16 -19.07 -7.33
N HIS A 12 6.78 -18.30 -8.22
CA HIS A 12 6.18 -17.13 -8.87
C HIS A 12 5.47 -16.19 -7.85
N THR A 13 6.14 -15.93 -6.72
CA THR A 13 5.61 -15.08 -5.67
C THR A 13 6.72 -14.34 -4.93
N LYS A 14 6.34 -13.38 -4.11
CA LYS A 14 7.24 -12.73 -3.15
C LYS A 14 7.00 -13.28 -1.75
N MET A 15 8.04 -13.27 -0.92
CA MET A 15 7.97 -13.67 0.48
C MET A 15 8.66 -12.63 1.35
N GLY A 16 7.97 -12.20 2.40
CA GLY A 16 8.56 -11.32 3.41
C GLY A 16 9.19 -12.14 4.55
N LEU A 17 10.48 -11.95 4.77
CA LEU A 17 11.15 -12.32 6.01
C LEU A 17 10.94 -11.20 7.01
N ALA A 18 10.38 -11.51 8.17
CA ALA A 18 10.22 -10.57 9.28
C ALA A 18 10.92 -11.14 10.49
N ASP A 19 11.96 -10.44 10.96
CA ASP A 19 12.76 -10.86 12.12
C ASP A 19 13.30 -9.64 12.84
N ASP A 20 13.24 -9.64 14.17
CA ASP A 20 13.72 -8.51 14.98
C ASP A 20 15.25 -8.36 14.90
N ALA A 21 15.98 -9.43 14.55
CA ALA A 21 17.42 -9.36 14.34
C ALA A 21 17.87 -8.49 13.16
N ILE A 22 16.95 -8.14 12.23
CA ILE A 22 17.25 -7.24 11.10
C ILE A 22 16.73 -5.81 11.30
N VAL A 23 16.24 -5.48 12.50
CA VAL A 23 15.92 -4.08 12.85
C VAL A 23 17.21 -3.27 12.89
N ALA A 24 17.26 -2.16 12.17
CA ALA A 24 18.38 -1.24 12.24
C ALA A 24 18.34 -0.43 13.55
N ASP A 25 19.50 -0.20 14.16
CA ASP A 25 19.61 0.63 15.35
C ASP A 25 19.26 2.09 15.06
N ASP A 26 19.65 2.59 13.87
CA ASP A 26 19.43 3.95 13.43
C ASP A 26 18.83 3.99 12.02
N ALA A 27 17.93 4.94 11.78
CA ALA A 27 17.42 5.29 10.46
C ALA A 27 17.94 6.68 10.07
N VAL A 28 18.91 6.72 9.15
CA VAL A 28 19.48 7.98 8.65
C VAL A 28 18.74 8.40 7.39
N LEU A 29 18.02 9.53 7.47
CA LEU A 29 17.22 10.06 6.38
C LEU A 29 18.01 11.13 5.61
N VAL A 30 18.34 10.87 4.35
CA VAL A 30 19.15 11.76 3.49
C VAL A 30 18.33 12.11 2.23
N PRO A 31 17.52 13.19 2.27
CA PRO A 31 16.65 13.57 1.14
C PRO A 31 17.40 13.80 -0.18
N GLU A 32 18.65 14.25 -0.13
CA GLU A 32 19.48 14.54 -1.30
C GLU A 32 19.69 13.32 -2.19
N LEU A 33 19.71 12.13 -1.63
CA LEU A 33 19.86 10.87 -2.38
C LEU A 33 18.66 10.58 -3.28
N LEU A 34 17.49 11.17 -3.00
CA LEU A 34 16.29 10.99 -3.81
C LEU A 34 16.25 11.91 -5.04
N LYS A 35 17.13 12.91 -5.15
CA LYS A 35 17.14 13.86 -6.28
C LYS A 35 17.30 13.18 -7.63
N GLY A 36 18.06 12.09 -7.69
CA GLY A 36 18.28 11.31 -8.92
C GLY A 36 17.22 10.25 -9.20
N LEU A 37 16.22 10.06 -8.32
CA LEU A 37 15.22 9.02 -8.50
C LEU A 37 14.22 9.43 -9.60
N PRO A 38 14.04 8.61 -10.68
CA PRO A 38 13.04 8.91 -11.70
C PRO A 38 11.63 8.96 -11.10
N PHE A 39 10.79 9.87 -11.62
CA PHE A 39 9.47 10.15 -11.05
C PHE A 39 8.59 8.91 -10.87
N LYS A 40 8.57 8.01 -11.85
CA LYS A 40 7.79 6.76 -11.74
C LYS A 40 8.16 5.95 -10.48
N PHE A 41 9.45 5.77 -10.22
CA PHE A 41 9.90 5.01 -9.03
C PHE A 41 9.63 5.76 -7.73
N TYR A 42 9.79 7.09 -7.73
CA TYR A 42 9.39 7.93 -6.61
C TYR A 42 7.89 7.76 -6.30
N ALA A 43 7.02 7.91 -7.30
CA ALA A 43 5.57 7.82 -7.12
C ALA A 43 5.14 6.42 -6.63
N CYS A 44 5.69 5.34 -7.23
CA CYS A 44 5.43 3.97 -6.79
C CYS A 44 5.81 3.76 -5.31
N SER A 45 7.01 4.22 -4.90
CA SER A 45 7.48 4.07 -3.52
C SER A 45 6.69 4.94 -2.55
N ALA A 46 6.28 6.15 -2.96
CA ALA A 46 5.47 7.04 -2.14
C ALA A 46 4.04 6.51 -1.94
N ILE A 47 3.43 5.94 -3.00
CA ILE A 47 2.13 5.27 -2.89
C ILE A 47 2.25 4.03 -1.98
N ASP A 48 3.33 3.27 -2.08
CA ASP A 48 3.58 2.13 -1.20
C ASP A 48 3.67 2.55 0.28
N ALA A 49 4.32 3.68 0.57
CA ALA A 49 4.36 4.24 1.92
C ALA A 49 2.94 4.61 2.42
N LEU A 50 2.06 5.11 1.56
CA LEU A 50 0.65 5.36 1.90
C LEU A 50 -0.09 4.04 2.18
N VAL A 51 0.15 3.01 1.38
CA VAL A 51 -0.41 1.66 1.60
C VAL A 51 0.05 1.11 2.95
N HIS A 52 1.35 1.20 3.26
CA HIS A 52 1.89 0.80 4.56
C HIS A 52 1.17 1.51 5.72
N ALA A 53 1.03 2.83 5.64
CA ALA A 53 0.38 3.62 6.69
C ALA A 53 -1.10 3.26 6.86
N THR A 54 -1.84 3.07 5.76
CA THR A 54 -3.28 2.77 5.80
C THR A 54 -3.55 1.33 6.25
N GLU A 55 -2.80 0.33 5.78
CA GLU A 55 -2.94 -1.05 6.26
C GLU A 55 -2.55 -1.18 7.73
N SER A 56 -1.46 -0.50 8.14
CA SER A 56 -1.06 -0.43 9.55
C SER A 56 -2.13 0.20 10.43
N TYR A 57 -2.78 1.27 9.94
CA TYR A 57 -3.82 1.99 10.70
C TYR A 57 -4.99 1.09 11.08
N VAL A 58 -5.46 0.26 10.16
CA VAL A 58 -6.61 -0.64 10.34
C VAL A 58 -6.24 -2.05 10.79
N SER A 59 -4.96 -2.34 10.95
CA SER A 59 -4.50 -3.66 11.41
C SER A 59 -5.07 -3.99 12.81
N PRO A 60 -5.48 -5.23 13.09
CA PRO A 60 -5.89 -5.65 14.44
C PRO A 60 -4.78 -5.50 15.49
N LYS A 61 -3.52 -5.35 15.07
CA LYS A 61 -2.38 -5.06 15.95
C LYS A 61 -2.14 -3.57 16.15
N SER A 62 -2.93 -2.71 15.49
CA SER A 62 -2.80 -1.26 15.62
C SER A 62 -3.10 -0.80 17.05
N ASN A 63 -2.40 0.19 17.51
CA ASN A 63 -2.54 0.79 18.83
C ASN A 63 -2.40 2.33 18.75
N PRO A 64 -2.65 3.08 19.84
CA PRO A 64 -2.55 4.54 19.78
C PRO A 64 -1.20 5.07 19.27
N TYR A 65 -0.09 4.41 19.58
CA TYR A 65 1.24 4.85 19.15
C TYR A 65 1.44 4.63 17.64
N THR A 66 1.13 3.43 17.14
CA THR A 66 1.25 3.15 15.70
C THR A 66 0.31 4.03 14.88
N ARG A 67 -0.90 4.32 15.37
CA ARG A 67 -1.83 5.23 14.71
C ARG A 67 -1.36 6.68 14.64
N LEU A 68 -0.58 7.17 15.62
CA LEU A 68 0.05 8.50 15.52
C LEU A 68 1.00 8.57 14.31
N TYR A 69 1.86 7.58 14.13
CA TYR A 69 2.77 7.52 12.99
C TYR A 69 2.02 7.34 11.67
N CYS A 70 1.01 6.45 11.61
CA CYS A 70 0.18 6.27 10.43
C CYS A 70 -0.49 7.58 10.01
N ARG A 71 -1.11 8.27 10.97
CA ARG A 71 -1.79 9.54 10.73
C ARG A 71 -0.84 10.59 10.16
N ALA A 72 0.30 10.80 10.82
CA ALA A 72 1.30 11.76 10.35
C ALA A 72 1.81 11.41 8.94
N ALA A 73 2.05 10.13 8.66
CA ALA A 73 2.45 9.68 7.34
C ALA A 73 1.37 9.96 6.28
N ILE A 74 0.11 9.60 6.54
CA ILE A 74 -1.02 9.81 5.62
C ILE A 74 -1.21 11.31 5.32
N GLU A 75 -1.20 12.16 6.34
CA GLU A 75 -1.37 13.62 6.21
C GLU A 75 -0.27 14.20 5.30
N ILE A 76 0.99 13.89 5.57
CA ILE A 76 2.12 14.38 4.78
C ILE A 76 2.07 13.85 3.34
N ILE A 77 1.83 12.55 3.14
CA ILE A 77 1.84 11.95 1.81
C ILE A 77 0.73 12.53 0.93
N ILE A 78 -0.49 12.66 1.46
CA ILE A 78 -1.61 13.22 0.70
C ILE A 78 -1.35 14.68 0.33
N ASP A 79 -0.85 15.50 1.27
CA ASP A 79 -0.48 16.89 1.01
C ASP A 79 0.57 17.01 -0.10
N VAL A 80 1.62 16.19 -0.06
CA VAL A 80 2.65 16.15 -1.11
C VAL A 80 2.04 15.71 -2.45
N PHE A 81 1.16 14.70 -2.46
CA PHE A 81 0.50 14.23 -3.69
C PHE A 81 -0.39 15.29 -4.32
N GLN A 82 -1.15 16.04 -3.51
CA GLN A 82 -1.94 17.17 -3.98
C GLN A 82 -1.04 18.27 -4.58
N GLY A 83 0.07 18.57 -3.93
CA GLY A 83 1.07 19.50 -4.45
C GLY A 83 1.65 19.07 -5.80
N ILE A 84 2.00 17.79 -5.94
CA ILE A 84 2.46 17.22 -7.22
C ILE A 84 1.36 17.28 -8.29
N ALA A 85 0.12 16.92 -7.93
CA ALA A 85 -1.00 16.95 -8.86
C ALA A 85 -1.32 18.36 -9.36
N ALA A 86 -1.09 19.40 -8.55
CA ALA A 86 -1.33 20.79 -8.89
C ALA A 86 -0.16 21.44 -9.65
N ASN A 87 1.09 21.11 -9.30
CA ASN A 87 2.28 21.83 -9.75
C ASN A 87 3.21 20.98 -10.66
N GLY A 88 2.86 19.73 -10.89
CA GLY A 88 3.65 18.79 -11.68
C GLY A 88 4.70 18.02 -10.88
N PRO A 89 5.37 17.04 -11.53
CA PRO A 89 6.25 16.08 -10.86
C PRO A 89 7.50 16.69 -10.19
N GLU A 90 7.92 17.87 -10.63
CA GLU A 90 9.11 18.57 -10.07
C GLU A 90 8.85 19.14 -8.68
N TYR A 91 7.58 19.37 -8.31
CA TYR A 91 7.21 19.82 -6.96
C TYR A 91 7.75 18.89 -5.86
N ARG A 92 7.94 17.59 -6.18
CA ARG A 92 8.52 16.64 -5.24
C ARG A 92 9.87 17.08 -4.66
N PHE A 93 10.68 17.84 -5.42
CA PHE A 93 12.00 18.27 -4.96
C PHE A 93 11.96 19.25 -3.79
N GLU A 94 10.87 20.00 -3.64
CA GLU A 94 10.64 20.88 -2.49
C GLU A 94 10.26 20.10 -1.23
N ARG A 95 9.77 18.85 -1.39
CA ARG A 95 9.15 18.04 -0.34
C ARG A 95 9.82 16.67 -0.13
N LEU A 96 11.07 16.48 -0.62
CA LEU A 96 11.77 15.19 -0.48
C LEU A 96 11.97 14.79 0.99
N GLY A 97 12.30 15.73 1.86
CA GLY A 97 12.47 15.49 3.29
C GLY A 97 11.18 15.04 3.96
N ASP A 98 10.08 15.70 3.63
CA ASP A 98 8.75 15.37 4.18
C ASP A 98 8.33 13.96 3.75
N MET A 99 8.48 13.64 2.47
CA MET A 99 8.14 12.32 1.95
C MET A 99 9.01 11.21 2.56
N LEU A 100 10.31 11.45 2.73
CA LEU A 100 11.21 10.49 3.34
C LEU A 100 10.86 10.27 4.83
N MET A 101 10.53 11.34 5.54
CA MET A 101 10.05 11.27 6.92
C MET A 101 8.72 10.52 7.01
N ALA A 102 7.76 10.80 6.13
CA ALA A 102 6.47 10.09 6.09
C ALA A 102 6.64 8.60 5.80
N SER A 103 7.53 8.23 4.87
CA SER A 103 7.89 6.83 4.61
C SER A 103 8.50 6.16 5.85
N ASN A 104 9.35 6.87 6.60
CA ASN A 104 9.90 6.37 7.85
C ASN A 104 8.81 6.16 8.93
N TYR A 105 7.87 7.10 9.07
CA TYR A 105 6.73 6.96 9.99
C TYR A 105 5.87 5.74 9.62
N ALA A 106 5.54 5.57 8.35
CA ALA A 106 4.85 4.37 7.88
C ALA A 106 5.65 3.10 8.20
N GLY A 107 6.97 3.15 8.02
CA GLY A 107 7.90 2.06 8.35
C GLY A 107 7.89 1.67 9.83
N ILE A 108 7.90 2.66 10.73
CA ILE A 108 7.79 2.43 12.19
C ILE A 108 6.44 1.78 12.52
N ALA A 109 5.36 2.29 11.93
CA ALA A 109 4.02 1.77 12.20
C ALA A 109 3.87 0.33 11.73
N PHE A 110 4.09 0.04 10.44
CA PHE A 110 3.87 -1.30 9.90
C PHE A 110 4.90 -2.33 10.37
N GLY A 111 6.09 -1.92 10.77
CA GLY A 111 7.07 -2.78 11.42
C GLY A 111 6.53 -3.41 12.72
N ASN A 112 5.61 -2.72 13.40
CA ASN A 112 4.95 -3.20 14.62
C ASN A 112 3.62 -3.92 14.35
N THR A 113 2.89 -3.57 13.29
CA THR A 113 1.54 -4.08 13.03
C THR A 113 1.48 -5.11 11.92
N GLY A 114 2.48 -5.15 11.05
CA GLY A 114 2.42 -5.84 9.77
C GLY A 114 1.55 -5.09 8.76
N VAL A 115 1.48 -5.66 7.56
CA VAL A 115 0.62 -5.24 6.44
C VAL A 115 -0.40 -6.34 6.13
N GLY A 116 -1.41 -6.04 5.30
CA GLY A 116 -2.57 -6.91 5.09
C GLY A 116 -2.77 -7.37 3.65
N ALA A 117 -4.03 -7.33 3.20
CA ALA A 117 -4.45 -7.92 1.93
C ALA A 117 -3.94 -7.16 0.70
N VAL A 118 -3.70 -5.85 0.76
CA VAL A 118 -3.14 -5.13 -0.38
C VAL A 118 -1.80 -5.78 -0.76
N HIS A 119 -0.92 -5.98 0.21
CA HIS A 119 0.36 -6.66 0.01
C HIS A 119 0.18 -8.13 -0.36
N ALA A 120 -0.72 -8.85 0.33
CA ALA A 120 -0.95 -10.26 0.08
C ALA A 120 -1.40 -10.52 -1.37
N LEU A 121 -2.33 -9.72 -1.89
CA LEU A 121 -2.89 -9.88 -3.24
C LEU A 121 -1.92 -9.40 -4.33
N SER A 122 -1.03 -8.46 -4.02
CA SER A 122 -0.06 -7.92 -4.99
C SER A 122 1.13 -8.87 -5.26
N TYR A 123 1.45 -9.77 -4.33
CA TYR A 123 2.65 -10.62 -4.44
C TYR A 123 2.66 -11.55 -5.65
N PRO A 124 1.56 -12.23 -6.02
CA PRO A 124 1.54 -13.03 -7.25
C PRO A 124 1.78 -12.18 -8.51
N LEU A 125 1.19 -10.98 -8.58
CA LEU A 125 1.42 -10.06 -9.70
C LEU A 125 2.90 -9.67 -9.81
N GLY A 126 3.49 -9.23 -8.70
CA GLY A 126 4.90 -8.85 -8.66
C GLY A 126 5.85 -10.02 -8.93
N GLY A 127 5.53 -11.23 -8.46
CA GLY A 127 6.36 -12.42 -8.62
C GLY A 127 6.27 -13.05 -9.99
N SER A 128 5.09 -13.02 -10.64
CA SER A 128 4.90 -13.64 -11.98
C SER A 128 5.28 -12.70 -13.12
N TYR A 129 5.06 -11.41 -12.96
CA TYR A 129 5.21 -10.41 -14.04
C TYR A 129 6.28 -9.36 -13.75
N HIS A 130 7.05 -9.53 -12.68
CA HIS A 130 8.14 -8.63 -12.28
C HIS A 130 7.71 -7.16 -12.15
N VAL A 131 6.43 -6.95 -11.78
CA VAL A 131 5.91 -5.60 -11.53
C VAL A 131 6.56 -5.04 -10.26
N PRO A 132 7.07 -3.80 -10.29
CA PRO A 132 7.65 -3.18 -9.09
C PRO A 132 6.70 -3.24 -7.90
N HIS A 133 7.25 -3.41 -6.69
CA HIS A 133 6.48 -3.67 -5.48
C HIS A 133 5.38 -2.63 -5.22
N GLY A 134 5.76 -1.35 -5.18
CA GLY A 134 4.79 -0.27 -4.95
C GLY A 134 3.77 -0.12 -6.10
N GLU A 135 4.17 -0.38 -7.36
CA GLU A 135 3.26 -0.41 -8.50
C GLU A 135 2.26 -1.57 -8.37
N SER A 136 2.71 -2.74 -7.92
CA SER A 136 1.83 -3.88 -7.66
C SER A 136 0.82 -3.58 -6.55
N ASN A 137 1.27 -3.03 -5.42
CA ASN A 137 0.40 -2.68 -4.30
C ASN A 137 -0.65 -1.63 -4.69
N TYR A 138 -0.26 -0.64 -5.48
CA TYR A 138 -1.18 0.39 -5.98
C TYR A 138 -2.38 -0.20 -6.73
N GLN A 139 -2.20 -1.26 -7.53
CA GLN A 139 -3.31 -1.84 -8.28
C GLN A 139 -4.44 -2.35 -7.35
N PHE A 140 -4.10 -2.89 -6.19
CA PHE A 140 -5.05 -3.50 -5.26
C PHE A 140 -5.56 -2.54 -4.19
N PHE A 141 -4.86 -1.44 -3.94
CA PHE A 141 -5.02 -0.59 -2.77
C PHE A 141 -6.48 -0.21 -2.48
N THR A 142 -7.08 0.58 -3.34
CA THR A 142 -8.41 1.13 -3.07
C THR A 142 -9.51 0.08 -3.17
N GLU A 143 -9.36 -0.96 -4.00
CA GLU A 143 -10.36 -2.03 -4.11
C GLU A 143 -10.43 -2.88 -2.82
N VAL A 144 -9.29 -3.16 -2.20
CA VAL A 144 -9.26 -3.85 -0.90
C VAL A 144 -9.93 -3.00 0.17
N PHE A 145 -9.65 -1.70 0.23
CA PHE A 145 -10.24 -0.80 1.24
C PHE A 145 -11.73 -0.55 1.00
N LYS A 146 -12.19 -0.48 -0.25
CA LYS A 146 -13.63 -0.45 -0.59
C LYS A 146 -14.34 -1.71 -0.05
N LEU A 147 -13.72 -2.88 -0.21
CA LEU A 147 -14.29 -4.13 0.33
C LEU A 147 -14.28 -4.13 1.87
N TYR A 148 -13.21 -3.68 2.52
CA TYR A 148 -13.17 -3.54 3.98
C TYR A 148 -14.29 -2.66 4.49
N ASN A 149 -14.49 -1.50 3.87
CA ASN A 149 -15.55 -0.57 4.22
C ASN A 149 -16.96 -1.15 3.98
N ALA A 150 -17.16 -1.92 2.90
CA ALA A 150 -18.43 -2.58 2.61
C ALA A 150 -18.75 -3.67 3.63
N LYS A 151 -17.75 -4.43 4.10
CA LYS A 151 -17.94 -5.53 5.07
C LYS A 151 -18.12 -5.03 6.50
N ASN A 152 -17.38 -4.03 6.90
CA ASN A 152 -17.47 -3.44 8.23
C ASN A 152 -17.10 -1.95 8.17
N PRO A 153 -18.07 -1.04 8.01
CA PRO A 153 -17.83 0.39 7.87
C PRO A 153 -17.52 1.10 9.21
N SER A 154 -17.47 0.37 10.33
CA SER A 154 -17.28 0.93 11.67
C SER A 154 -15.83 0.81 12.17
N GLY A 155 -15.54 1.26 13.38
CA GLY A 155 -14.25 1.05 14.03
C GLY A 155 -13.08 1.81 13.39
N ASP A 156 -11.94 1.16 13.20
CA ASP A 156 -10.73 1.84 12.73
C ASP A 156 -10.82 2.26 11.26
N ILE A 157 -11.58 1.55 10.42
CA ILE A 157 -11.81 1.98 9.03
C ILE A 157 -12.65 3.27 8.96
N ALA A 158 -13.63 3.45 9.85
CA ALA A 158 -14.40 4.71 9.91
C ALA A 158 -13.47 5.87 10.25
N ARG A 159 -12.61 5.71 11.25
CA ARG A 159 -11.62 6.73 11.64
C ARG A 159 -10.61 7.04 10.52
N LEU A 160 -10.19 6.02 9.77
CA LEU A 160 -9.35 6.20 8.60
C LEU A 160 -10.08 6.94 7.49
N ASN A 161 -11.35 6.59 7.23
CA ASN A 161 -12.18 7.28 6.25
C ASN A 161 -12.38 8.75 6.62
N ASP A 162 -12.65 9.06 7.89
CA ASP A 162 -12.76 10.45 8.38
C ASP A 162 -11.45 11.22 8.13
N LEU A 163 -10.30 10.62 8.44
CA LEU A 163 -8.99 11.21 8.17
C LEU A 163 -8.79 11.47 6.67
N LEU A 164 -9.05 10.47 5.83
CA LEU A 164 -8.92 10.61 4.37
C LEU A 164 -9.89 11.65 3.80
N CYS A 165 -11.13 11.70 4.29
CA CYS A 165 -12.11 12.70 3.89
C CYS A 165 -11.63 14.13 4.19
N VAL A 166 -11.09 14.35 5.38
CA VAL A 166 -10.51 15.65 5.77
C VAL A 166 -9.36 16.03 4.84
N GLN A 167 -8.42 15.10 4.59
CA GLN A 167 -7.24 15.36 3.76
C GLN A 167 -7.61 15.60 2.28
N LEU A 168 -8.62 14.91 1.77
CA LEU A 168 -9.06 15.01 0.38
C LEU A 168 -10.14 16.09 0.14
N GLY A 169 -10.65 16.71 1.21
CA GLY A 169 -11.67 17.74 1.11
C GLY A 169 -13.04 17.22 0.68
N VAL A 170 -13.41 15.99 1.07
CA VAL A 170 -14.70 15.35 0.76
C VAL A 170 -15.47 15.01 2.03
N ASN A 171 -16.79 14.87 1.92
CA ASN A 171 -17.64 14.62 3.09
C ASN A 171 -17.86 13.14 3.40
N GLU A 172 -17.73 12.28 2.39
CA GLU A 172 -17.96 10.83 2.49
C GLU A 172 -17.18 10.08 1.42
N ASN A 173 -17.00 8.79 1.60
CA ASN A 173 -16.36 7.87 0.66
C ASN A 173 -15.10 8.43 -0.02
N PRO A 174 -13.95 8.43 0.66
CA PRO A 174 -12.74 9.08 0.13
C PRO A 174 -12.10 8.34 -1.06
N TYR A 175 -12.45 7.07 -1.30
CA TYR A 175 -11.73 6.20 -2.25
C TYR A 175 -11.80 6.64 -3.72
N PRO A 176 -12.93 7.15 -4.26
CA PRO A 176 -12.95 7.66 -5.63
C PRO A 176 -12.01 8.85 -5.84
N VAL A 177 -11.99 9.79 -4.89
CA VAL A 177 -11.11 10.97 -4.97
C VAL A 177 -9.65 10.60 -4.73
N LEU A 178 -9.40 9.62 -3.85
CA LEU A 178 -8.07 9.05 -3.68
C LEU A 178 -7.58 8.38 -4.97
N ASP A 179 -8.41 7.56 -5.63
CA ASP A 179 -8.08 6.95 -6.94
C ASP A 179 -7.75 8.01 -8.00
N GLU A 180 -8.54 9.10 -8.05
CA GLU A 180 -8.28 10.21 -8.98
C GLU A 180 -6.94 10.90 -8.67
N LEU A 181 -6.66 11.18 -7.40
CA LEU A 181 -5.40 11.81 -6.97
C LEU A 181 -4.20 10.93 -7.33
N LEU A 182 -4.23 9.64 -6.98
CA LEU A 182 -3.16 8.71 -7.30
C LEU A 182 -2.98 8.52 -8.80
N GLY A 183 -4.07 8.51 -9.57
CA GLY A 183 -4.06 8.43 -11.03
C GLY A 183 -3.39 9.63 -11.71
N LYS A 184 -3.33 10.80 -11.06
CA LYS A 184 -2.57 11.96 -11.54
C LYS A 184 -1.06 11.79 -11.38
N LEU A 185 -0.60 10.92 -10.47
CA LEU A 185 0.81 10.63 -10.26
C LEU A 185 1.29 9.53 -11.22
N ILE A 186 0.61 8.40 -11.22
CA ILE A 186 0.89 7.26 -12.11
C ILE A 186 -0.44 6.59 -12.52
N PRO A 187 -0.53 6.08 -13.76
CA PRO A 187 -1.73 5.38 -14.23
C PRO A 187 -2.02 4.13 -13.39
N LYS A 188 -3.29 3.95 -13.00
CA LYS A 188 -3.78 2.68 -12.47
C LYS A 188 -4.14 1.77 -13.64
N ASN A 189 -3.39 0.70 -13.81
CA ASN A 189 -3.56 -0.21 -14.94
C ASN A 189 -4.46 -1.40 -14.58
N LYS A 190 -5.13 -1.97 -15.57
CA LYS A 190 -5.75 -3.29 -15.44
C LYS A 190 -4.67 -4.39 -15.39
N LEU A 191 -4.90 -5.47 -14.64
CA LEU A 191 -3.90 -6.53 -14.46
C LEU A 191 -3.48 -7.18 -15.78
N ARG A 192 -4.38 -7.24 -16.77
CA ARG A 192 -4.08 -7.71 -18.14
C ARG A 192 -3.00 -6.90 -18.86
N VAL A 193 -2.79 -5.64 -18.49
CA VAL A 193 -1.74 -4.78 -19.08
C VAL A 193 -0.35 -5.30 -18.71
N TYR A 194 -0.24 -5.97 -17.57
CA TYR A 194 1.00 -6.62 -17.12
C TYR A 194 1.20 -8.02 -17.73
N GLY A 195 0.23 -8.52 -18.49
CA GLY A 195 0.28 -9.83 -19.13
C GLY A 195 -0.54 -10.91 -18.41
N MET A 196 -1.18 -10.58 -17.28
CA MET A 196 -2.05 -11.52 -16.57
C MET A 196 -3.19 -11.99 -17.48
N LYS A 197 -3.49 -13.28 -17.41
CA LYS A 197 -4.57 -13.93 -18.18
C LYS A 197 -5.75 -14.24 -17.26
N PRO A 198 -7.00 -14.30 -17.79
CA PRO A 198 -8.18 -14.53 -16.96
C PRO A 198 -8.18 -15.90 -16.27
N GLU A 199 -7.60 -16.92 -16.89
CA GLU A 199 -7.45 -18.26 -16.33
C GLU A 199 -6.50 -18.33 -15.12
N GLU A 200 -5.64 -17.33 -14.91
CA GLU A 200 -4.70 -17.26 -13.79
C GLU A 200 -5.34 -16.69 -12.50
N ILE A 201 -6.54 -16.09 -12.60
CA ILE A 201 -7.25 -15.51 -11.45
C ILE A 201 -7.41 -16.53 -10.33
N GLN A 202 -7.84 -17.74 -10.65
CA GLN A 202 -7.99 -18.81 -9.65
C GLN A 202 -6.64 -19.23 -9.06
N GLY A 203 -5.60 -19.34 -9.88
CA GLY A 203 -4.24 -19.67 -9.44
C GLY A 203 -3.68 -18.63 -8.48
N PHE A 204 -3.85 -17.35 -8.78
CA PHE A 204 -3.42 -16.25 -7.91
C PHE A 204 -4.21 -16.23 -6.59
N THR A 205 -5.53 -16.43 -6.65
CA THR A 205 -6.39 -16.56 -5.46
C THR A 205 -5.89 -17.68 -4.54
N SER A 206 -5.67 -18.86 -5.10
CA SER A 206 -5.18 -20.02 -4.36
C SER A 206 -3.77 -19.79 -3.78
N SER A 207 -2.87 -19.17 -4.56
CA SER A 207 -1.52 -18.82 -4.10
C SER A 207 -1.55 -17.89 -2.89
N VAL A 208 -2.38 -16.84 -2.92
CA VAL A 208 -2.55 -15.92 -1.79
C VAL A 208 -3.02 -16.65 -0.54
N LEU A 209 -4.07 -17.47 -0.67
CA LEU A 209 -4.63 -18.22 0.45
C LEU A 209 -3.64 -19.23 1.05
N GLN A 210 -2.77 -19.83 0.22
CA GLN A 210 -1.81 -20.84 0.69
C GLN A 210 -0.53 -20.23 1.26
N THR A 211 -0.06 -19.10 0.69
CA THR A 211 1.28 -18.59 0.99
C THR A 211 1.30 -17.29 1.79
N GLN A 212 0.18 -16.54 1.88
CA GLN A 212 0.14 -15.22 2.49
C GLN A 212 -0.69 -15.15 3.79
N GLN A 213 -0.82 -16.28 4.50
CA GLN A 213 -1.60 -16.37 5.74
C GLN A 213 -1.15 -15.36 6.80
N ARG A 214 0.16 -15.10 6.90
CA ARG A 214 0.71 -14.11 7.84
C ARG A 214 0.19 -12.70 7.56
N LEU A 215 0.06 -12.32 6.29
CA LEU A 215 -0.47 -11.01 5.88
C LEU A 215 -1.98 -10.97 6.06
N LEU A 216 -2.69 -12.01 5.63
CA LEU A 216 -4.15 -12.10 5.78
C LEU A 216 -4.59 -12.07 7.25
N ALA A 217 -3.77 -12.55 8.19
CA ALA A 217 -4.04 -12.47 9.62
C ALA A 217 -4.00 -11.03 10.18
N ASN A 218 -3.43 -10.07 9.44
CA ASN A 218 -3.41 -8.65 9.81
C ASN A 218 -4.53 -7.84 9.14
N ASN A 219 -5.45 -8.49 8.41
CA ASN A 219 -6.55 -7.81 7.77
C ASN A 219 -7.52 -7.20 8.78
N TYR A 220 -8.06 -6.05 8.43
CA TYR A 220 -9.14 -5.41 9.17
C TYR A 220 -10.37 -6.32 9.31
N VAL A 221 -10.72 -7.03 8.25
CA VAL A 221 -11.74 -8.07 8.20
C VAL A 221 -11.20 -9.29 7.46
N SER A 222 -11.67 -10.48 7.81
CA SER A 222 -11.32 -11.69 7.06
C SER A 222 -11.87 -11.64 5.64
N LEU A 223 -11.10 -12.12 4.67
CA LEU A 223 -11.51 -12.24 3.27
C LEU A 223 -11.71 -13.70 2.91
N SER A 224 -12.85 -13.98 2.27
CA SER A 224 -13.12 -15.30 1.70
C SER A 224 -12.39 -15.49 0.37
N GLU A 225 -12.30 -16.74 -0.10
CA GLU A 225 -11.74 -17.05 -1.42
C GLU A 225 -12.49 -16.32 -2.54
N GLU A 226 -13.85 -16.29 -2.46
CA GLU A 226 -14.70 -15.61 -3.42
C GLU A 226 -14.39 -14.10 -3.49
N GLU A 227 -14.25 -13.45 -2.33
CA GLU A 227 -13.95 -12.01 -2.25
C GLU A 227 -12.58 -11.68 -2.84
N ILE A 228 -11.57 -12.49 -2.56
CA ILE A 228 -10.23 -12.34 -3.16
C ILE A 228 -10.32 -12.51 -4.68
N ARG A 229 -11.03 -13.54 -5.15
CA ARG A 229 -11.22 -13.79 -6.57
C ARG A 229 -11.96 -12.64 -7.26
N GLU A 230 -12.98 -12.07 -6.64
CA GLU A 230 -13.71 -10.92 -7.19
C GLU A 230 -12.82 -9.66 -7.31
N ILE A 231 -11.94 -9.40 -6.33
CA ILE A 231 -10.95 -8.30 -6.46
C ILE A 231 -10.10 -8.49 -7.73
N TYR A 232 -9.56 -9.70 -7.96
CA TYR A 232 -8.77 -9.97 -9.16
C TYR A 232 -9.59 -9.78 -10.45
N LYS A 233 -10.87 -10.21 -10.48
CA LYS A 233 -11.75 -10.03 -11.64
C LYS A 233 -12.04 -8.55 -11.92
N VAL A 234 -12.35 -7.77 -10.88
CA VAL A 234 -12.62 -6.33 -11.03
C VAL A 234 -11.40 -5.59 -11.56
N LEU A 235 -10.20 -5.99 -11.15
CA LEU A 235 -8.94 -5.37 -11.56
C LEU A 235 -8.44 -5.89 -12.92
N TYR A 236 -8.90 -7.05 -13.39
CA TYR A 236 -8.55 -7.62 -14.70
C TYR A 236 -9.21 -6.81 -15.82
#